data_770b4044ff612d9242b9d4610f380fa3
#
_entry.id   770b4044ff612d9242b9d4610f380fa3
#
_cell.length_a   1.000
_cell.length_b   1.000
_cell.length_c   1.000
_cell.angle_alpha   90.00
_cell.angle_beta   90.00
_cell.angle_gamma   90.00
#
_symmetry.space_group_name_H-M   'P 1'
#
loop_
_entity.id
_entity.type
_entity.pdbx_description
1 polymer ?
#
loop_
_entity_poly.entity_id
_entity_poly.type
_entity_poly.pdbx_seq_one_letter_code
_entity_poly.pdbx_strand_id
1 'polypeptide(L)'
;MQPAVLVGLGANLGDRGQALAQAVQAMAQLPDTQAKGLSSLYVSAPVDAGGPDYLNAVALLHTTLPPLALLHALQAIEQSAGRERPYRNAPRTLDLDVLRYGDLQMDTPELTLPHPRWAERAFVLQPLAELAPALVSPAQLAAVADQRIARQQPAAVWCPGVVLPGTPSL
;
A
#
# COMPACT_ATOMS: atom_id res chain seq x y z
N MET A 1 4.19 22.99 2.35
CA MET A 1 3.12 22.04 1.96
C MET A 1 3.70 20.65 1.89
N GLN A 2 3.05 19.68 2.53
CA GLN A 2 3.53 18.31 2.50
C GLN A 2 3.06 17.59 1.24
N PRO A 3 3.97 16.89 0.54
CA PRO A 3 3.54 16.07 -0.61
C PRO A 3 2.56 14.98 -0.21
N ALA A 4 1.66 14.66 -1.10
CA ALA A 4 0.77 13.51 -0.98
C ALA A 4 1.50 12.27 -1.47
N VAL A 5 1.56 11.25 -0.64
CA VAL A 5 2.27 10.00 -0.95
C VAL A 5 1.29 8.84 -0.88
N LEU A 6 1.32 8.00 -1.89
CA LEU A 6 0.50 6.79 -1.94
C LEU A 6 1.39 5.58 -1.68
N VAL A 7 0.99 4.76 -0.71
CA VAL A 7 1.71 3.56 -0.32
C VAL A 7 0.81 2.35 -0.51
N GLY A 8 1.29 1.37 -1.25
CA GLY A 8 0.62 0.09 -1.39
C GLY A 8 1.00 -0.84 -0.25
N LEU A 9 0.02 -1.53 0.31
CA LEU A 9 0.21 -2.50 1.38
C LEU A 9 -0.29 -3.86 0.93
N GLY A 10 0.47 -4.90 1.25
CA GLY A 10 0.07 -6.27 0.96
C GLY A 10 0.57 -7.24 2.02
N ALA A 11 -0.23 -8.26 2.31
CA ALA A 11 0.15 -9.32 3.23
C ALA A 11 -0.53 -10.62 2.82
N ASN A 12 0.20 -11.75 2.90
CA ASN A 12 -0.38 -13.04 2.52
C ASN A 12 -0.14 -14.16 3.53
N LEU A 13 0.53 -13.89 4.64
CA LEU A 13 0.82 -14.89 5.66
C LEU A 13 0.36 -14.43 7.04
N GLY A 14 0.03 -15.39 7.89
CA GLY A 14 -0.37 -15.14 9.27
C GLY A 14 -1.67 -14.33 9.36
N ASP A 15 -1.78 -13.50 10.37
CA ASP A 15 -2.91 -12.59 10.52
C ASP A 15 -2.70 -11.36 9.63
N ARG A 16 -3.15 -11.48 8.38
CA ARG A 16 -2.92 -10.49 7.33
C ARG A 16 -3.55 -9.15 7.66
N GLY A 17 -4.79 -9.17 8.15
CA GLY A 17 -5.49 -7.94 8.48
C GLY A 17 -4.81 -7.17 9.61
N GLN A 18 -4.38 -7.88 10.63
CA GLN A 18 -3.66 -7.27 11.75
C GLN A 18 -2.31 -6.72 11.30
N ALA A 19 -1.59 -7.45 10.45
CA ALA A 19 -0.31 -6.98 9.92
C ALA A 19 -0.47 -5.66 9.17
N LEU A 20 -1.51 -5.54 8.32
CA LEU A 20 -1.76 -4.31 7.59
C LEU A 20 -2.19 -3.17 8.51
N ALA A 21 -3.05 -3.45 9.50
CA ALA A 21 -3.47 -2.43 10.45
C ALA A 21 -2.30 -1.89 11.27
N GLN A 22 -1.42 -2.77 11.73
CA GLN A 22 -0.23 -2.36 12.46
C GLN A 22 0.73 -1.54 11.59
N ALA A 23 0.85 -1.90 10.30
CA ALA A 23 1.67 -1.13 9.37
C ALA A 23 1.14 0.28 9.19
N VAL A 24 -0.18 0.46 9.04
CA VAL A 24 -0.78 1.78 8.91
C VAL A 24 -0.54 2.60 10.17
N GLN A 25 -0.70 2.01 11.34
CA GLN A 25 -0.43 2.69 12.60
C GLN A 25 1.03 3.11 12.71
N ALA A 26 1.95 2.24 12.29
CA ALA A 26 3.38 2.56 12.30
C ALA A 26 3.70 3.71 11.35
N MET A 27 3.10 3.72 10.16
CA MET A 27 3.28 4.81 9.20
C MET A 27 2.76 6.14 9.76
N ALA A 28 1.63 6.10 10.46
CA ALA A 28 1.06 7.31 11.08
C ALA A 28 1.93 7.87 12.20
N GLN A 29 2.83 7.07 12.76
CA GLN A 29 3.75 7.48 13.81
C GLN A 29 5.10 7.98 13.28
N LEU A 30 5.34 7.90 11.96
CA LEU A 30 6.60 8.37 11.39
C LEU A 30 6.75 9.89 11.58
N PRO A 31 8.00 10.39 11.74
CA PRO A 31 8.22 11.83 11.90
C PRO A 31 7.63 12.63 10.73
N ASP A 32 7.03 13.76 11.05
CA ASP A 32 6.50 14.71 10.05
C ASP A 32 5.57 14.06 9.04
N THR A 33 4.82 13.06 9.47
CA THR A 33 3.96 12.25 8.59
C THR A 33 2.58 12.12 9.21
N GLN A 34 1.56 12.24 8.35
CA GLN A 34 0.17 12.06 8.75
C GLN A 34 -0.50 11.07 7.80
N ALA A 35 -1.29 10.16 8.35
CA ALA A 35 -2.16 9.31 7.56
C ALA A 35 -3.42 10.09 7.21
N LYS A 36 -3.66 10.33 5.92
CA LYS A 36 -4.76 11.17 5.44
C LYS A 36 -5.87 10.40 4.76
N GLY A 37 -5.61 9.18 4.36
CA GLY A 37 -6.63 8.35 3.73
C GLY A 37 -6.21 6.90 3.72
N LEU A 38 -7.21 6.03 3.61
CA LEU A 38 -6.98 4.59 3.62
C LEU A 38 -8.12 3.92 2.85
N SER A 39 -7.75 3.03 1.92
CA SER A 39 -8.72 2.30 1.15
C SER A 39 -9.36 1.17 1.96
N SER A 40 -10.39 0.56 1.40
CA SER A 40 -10.90 -0.73 1.89
C SER A 40 -9.82 -1.80 1.76
N LEU A 41 -9.99 -2.91 2.47
CA LEU A 41 -9.22 -4.13 2.23
C LEU A 41 -9.73 -4.83 1.00
N TYR A 42 -8.82 -5.37 0.21
CA TYR A 42 -9.11 -6.18 -0.96
C TYR A 42 -8.42 -7.53 -0.84
N VAL A 43 -9.08 -8.57 -1.31
CA VAL A 43 -8.50 -9.91 -1.42
C VAL A 43 -8.10 -10.14 -2.87
N SER A 44 -6.87 -10.54 -3.11
CA SER A 44 -6.39 -10.81 -4.47
C SER A 44 -5.64 -12.12 -4.53
N ALA A 45 -5.67 -12.76 -5.71
CA ALA A 45 -4.88 -13.96 -5.96
C ALA A 45 -3.41 -13.62 -6.09
N PRO A 46 -2.49 -14.53 -5.70
CA PRO A 46 -1.07 -14.36 -5.97
C PRO A 46 -0.83 -14.20 -7.48
N VAL A 47 0.08 -13.30 -7.86
CA VAL A 47 0.30 -12.98 -9.27
C VAL A 47 1.00 -14.13 -10.01
N ASP A 48 2.06 -14.70 -9.45
CA ASP A 48 2.94 -15.62 -10.16
C ASP A 48 3.08 -16.99 -9.51
N ALA A 49 2.35 -17.28 -8.46
CA ALA A 49 2.58 -18.51 -7.71
C ALA A 49 1.32 -18.96 -7.00
N GLY A 50 1.33 -20.21 -6.60
CA GLY A 50 0.34 -20.71 -5.66
C GLY A 50 0.55 -20.11 -4.30
N GLY A 51 -0.33 -20.45 -3.37
CA GLY A 51 -0.27 -19.99 -2.00
C GLY A 51 -1.51 -19.20 -1.61
N PRO A 52 -1.52 -18.67 -0.36
CA PRO A 52 -2.67 -17.93 0.13
C PRO A 52 -2.92 -16.65 -0.65
N ASP A 53 -4.18 -16.25 -0.69
CA ASP A 53 -4.55 -14.95 -1.25
C ASP A 53 -3.93 -13.83 -0.42
N TYR A 54 -3.62 -12.73 -1.10
CA TYR A 54 -3.15 -11.50 -0.46
C TYR A 54 -4.33 -10.68 0.06
N LEU A 55 -4.10 -9.98 1.16
CA LEU A 55 -4.90 -8.80 1.50
C LEU A 55 -4.11 -7.57 1.08
N ASN A 56 -4.80 -6.62 0.44
CA ASN A 56 -4.18 -5.42 -0.10
C ASN A 56 -4.97 -4.18 0.29
N ALA A 57 -4.26 -3.05 0.39
CA ALA A 57 -4.85 -1.74 0.58
C ALA A 57 -3.89 -0.68 0.06
N VAL A 58 -4.38 0.56 -0.06
CA VAL A 58 -3.55 1.72 -0.36
C VAL A 58 -3.80 2.77 0.71
N ALA A 59 -2.73 3.37 1.20
CA ALA A 59 -2.78 4.46 2.17
C ALA A 59 -2.32 5.76 1.51
N LEU A 60 -2.97 6.86 1.90
CA LEU A 60 -2.55 8.21 1.53
C LEU A 60 -1.87 8.85 2.73
N LEU A 61 -0.63 9.25 2.56
CA LEU A 61 0.14 9.95 3.58
C LEU A 61 0.47 11.35 3.12
N HIS A 62 0.56 12.28 4.07
CA HIS A 62 1.22 13.56 3.86
C HIS A 62 2.50 13.55 4.70
N THR A 63 3.63 13.81 4.07
CA THR A 63 4.92 13.71 4.76
C THR A 63 5.92 14.71 4.21
N THR A 64 6.84 15.15 5.06
CA THR A 64 8.01 15.92 4.62
C THR A 64 9.28 15.08 4.60
N LEU A 65 9.18 13.76 4.93
CA LEU A 65 10.33 12.89 4.78
C LEU A 65 10.73 12.82 3.29
N PRO A 66 12.03 12.95 2.98
CA PRO A 66 12.48 12.74 1.59
C PRO A 66 12.15 11.33 1.11
N PRO A 67 12.03 11.12 -0.20
CA PRO A 67 11.60 9.81 -0.72
C PRO A 67 12.43 8.62 -0.24
N LEU A 68 13.75 8.72 -0.22
CA LEU A 68 14.59 7.61 0.25
C LEU A 68 14.49 7.40 1.75
N ALA A 69 14.34 8.49 2.53
CA ALA A 69 14.13 8.37 3.97
C ALA A 69 12.80 7.66 4.26
N LEU A 70 11.75 8.01 3.52
CA LEU A 70 10.47 7.33 3.64
C LEU A 70 10.59 5.85 3.25
N LEU A 71 11.26 5.55 2.15
CA LEU A 71 11.49 4.16 1.73
C LEU A 71 12.16 3.36 2.84
N HIS A 72 13.23 3.90 3.43
CA HIS A 72 13.95 3.21 4.50
C HIS A 72 13.08 3.01 5.75
N ALA A 73 12.24 4.00 6.06
CA ALA A 73 11.30 3.88 7.17
C ALA A 73 10.27 2.76 6.92
N LEU A 74 9.75 2.67 5.70
CA LEU A 74 8.82 1.60 5.33
C LEU A 74 9.50 0.23 5.38
N GLN A 75 10.74 0.14 4.91
CA GLN A 75 11.51 -1.10 5.00
C GLN A 75 11.73 -1.52 6.45
N ALA A 76 11.97 -0.58 7.35
CA ALA A 76 12.09 -0.88 8.76
C ALA A 76 10.79 -1.44 9.34
N ILE A 77 9.64 -0.93 8.90
CA ILE A 77 8.32 -1.47 9.30
C ILE A 77 8.17 -2.89 8.78
N GLU A 78 8.53 -3.16 7.53
CA GLU A 78 8.49 -4.52 6.96
C GLU A 78 9.37 -5.48 7.76
N GLN A 79 10.58 -5.07 8.08
CA GLN A 79 11.52 -5.89 8.84
C GLN A 79 11.00 -6.19 10.24
N SER A 80 10.39 -5.21 10.89
CA SER A 80 9.80 -5.41 12.20
C SER A 80 8.67 -6.44 12.17
N ALA A 81 7.88 -6.46 11.10
CA ALA A 81 6.78 -7.40 10.94
C ALA A 81 7.26 -8.79 10.51
N GLY A 82 8.37 -8.88 9.77
CA GLY A 82 8.84 -10.12 9.18
C GLY A 82 10.18 -10.62 9.68
N ARG A 83 10.65 -10.14 10.84
CA ARG A 83 12.00 -10.45 11.31
C ARG A 83 12.24 -11.91 11.67
N GLU A 84 11.20 -12.70 11.79
CA GLU A 84 11.33 -14.11 12.14
C GLU A 84 11.38 -15.03 10.93
N ARG A 85 11.70 -14.48 9.75
CA ARG A 85 11.85 -15.31 8.58
C ARG A 85 13.02 -16.28 8.77
N PRO A 86 12.77 -17.59 8.68
CA PRO A 86 13.78 -18.59 9.05
C PRO A 86 14.87 -18.78 7.98
N TYR A 87 14.68 -18.27 6.76
CA TYR A 87 15.65 -18.46 5.68
C TYR A 87 15.51 -17.37 4.65
N ARG A 88 16.55 -17.22 3.84
CA ARG A 88 16.57 -16.25 2.73
C ARG A 88 15.44 -16.56 1.74
N ASN A 89 14.79 -15.53 1.28
CA ASN A 89 13.63 -15.62 0.36
C ASN A 89 12.41 -16.29 0.99
N ALA A 90 12.35 -16.39 2.32
CA ALA A 90 11.13 -16.83 2.98
C ALA A 90 9.98 -15.88 2.64
N PRO A 91 8.74 -16.39 2.57
CA PRO A 91 7.58 -15.54 2.28
C PRO A 91 7.49 -14.37 3.26
N ARG A 92 7.12 -13.21 2.77
CA ARG A 92 6.98 -12.01 3.57
C ARG A 92 5.57 -11.90 4.11
N THR A 93 5.46 -11.50 5.39
CA THR A 93 4.15 -11.23 5.98
C THR A 93 3.62 -9.87 5.59
N LEU A 94 4.49 -8.95 5.17
CA LEU A 94 4.12 -7.57 4.88
C LEU A 94 5.00 -7.00 3.76
N ASP A 95 4.36 -6.39 2.76
CA ASP A 95 5.02 -5.61 1.71
C ASP A 95 4.47 -4.19 1.71
N LEU A 96 5.37 -3.21 1.69
CA LEU A 96 5.02 -1.79 1.61
C LEU A 96 5.76 -1.17 0.43
N ASP A 97 5.01 -0.63 -0.53
CA ASP A 97 5.57 -0.02 -1.74
C ASP A 97 5.19 1.45 -1.84
N VAL A 98 6.16 2.32 -2.10
CA VAL A 98 5.88 3.70 -2.45
C VAL A 98 5.39 3.71 -3.89
N LEU A 99 4.11 4.01 -4.07
CA LEU A 99 3.48 4.02 -5.40
C LEU A 99 3.69 5.36 -6.09
N ARG A 100 3.56 6.45 -5.35
CA ARG A 100 3.66 7.81 -5.87
C ARG A 100 4.05 8.76 -4.74
N TYR A 101 4.91 9.71 -5.04
CA TYR A 101 5.34 10.74 -4.10
C TYR A 101 5.10 12.11 -4.75
N GLY A 102 3.91 12.68 -4.51
CA GLY A 102 3.50 13.90 -5.20
C GLY A 102 3.58 13.71 -6.71
N ASP A 103 4.20 14.65 -7.39
CA ASP A 103 4.47 14.57 -8.82
C ASP A 103 5.91 14.22 -9.14
N LEU A 104 6.67 13.78 -8.14
CA LEU A 104 8.09 13.50 -8.27
C LEU A 104 8.32 12.29 -9.16
N GLN A 105 9.30 12.40 -10.05
CA GLN A 105 9.78 11.29 -10.87
C GLN A 105 11.20 10.97 -10.44
N MET A 106 11.45 9.70 -10.14
CA MET A 106 12.77 9.20 -9.77
C MET A 106 13.03 7.89 -10.49
N ASP A 107 14.28 7.68 -10.86
CA ASP A 107 14.72 6.43 -11.44
C ASP A 107 16.10 6.11 -10.89
N THR A 108 16.13 5.49 -9.71
CA THR A 108 17.38 5.10 -9.03
C THR A 108 17.34 3.60 -8.75
N PRO A 109 18.50 2.99 -8.46
CA PRO A 109 18.53 1.57 -8.10
C PRO A 109 17.67 1.22 -6.89
N GLU A 110 17.52 2.16 -5.94
CA GLU A 110 16.75 1.92 -4.73
C GLU A 110 15.26 2.19 -4.92
N LEU A 111 14.89 3.18 -5.74
CA LEU A 111 13.51 3.66 -5.80
C LEU A 111 13.19 4.24 -7.17
N THR A 112 12.12 3.75 -7.78
CA THR A 112 11.56 4.31 -9.01
C THR A 112 10.19 4.88 -8.69
N LEU A 113 9.95 6.14 -9.08
CA LEU A 113 8.68 6.83 -8.87
C LEU A 113 8.16 7.42 -10.19
N PRO A 114 6.89 7.28 -10.51
CA PRO A 114 5.93 6.38 -9.86
C PRO A 114 6.37 4.92 -9.94
N HIS A 115 5.81 4.07 -9.07
CA HIS A 115 6.14 2.65 -9.08
C HIS A 115 5.95 2.07 -10.50
N PRO A 116 6.94 1.33 -11.03
CA PRO A 116 6.92 0.95 -12.46
C PRO A 116 5.77 0.03 -12.86
N ARG A 117 5.19 -0.71 -11.91
CA ARG A 117 4.14 -1.68 -12.21
C ARG A 117 2.77 -1.30 -11.63
N TRP A 118 2.61 -0.05 -11.16
CA TRP A 118 1.38 0.31 -10.49
C TRP A 118 0.14 0.13 -11.37
N ALA A 119 0.25 0.40 -12.66
CA ALA A 119 -0.87 0.33 -13.59
C ALA A 119 -1.14 -1.08 -14.14
N GLU A 120 -0.31 -2.06 -13.80
CA GLU A 120 -0.45 -3.44 -14.29
C GLU A 120 -1.11 -4.36 -13.28
N ARG A 121 -1.46 -3.86 -12.10
CA ARG A 121 -1.91 -4.69 -10.97
C ARG A 121 -3.25 -4.23 -10.44
N ALA A 122 -4.25 -5.13 -10.50
CA ALA A 122 -5.57 -4.84 -9.95
C ALA A 122 -5.51 -4.52 -8.45
N PHE A 123 -4.60 -5.20 -7.71
CA PHE A 123 -4.47 -4.97 -6.27
C PHE A 123 -3.86 -3.61 -5.92
N VAL A 124 -3.39 -2.86 -6.90
CA VAL A 124 -3.04 -1.44 -6.77
C VAL A 124 -4.16 -0.56 -7.30
N LEU A 125 -4.65 -0.85 -8.52
CA LEU A 125 -5.61 0.01 -9.21
C LEU A 125 -6.97 0.06 -8.51
N GLN A 126 -7.47 -1.08 -8.01
CA GLN A 126 -8.78 -1.10 -7.35
C GLN A 126 -8.81 -0.27 -6.07
N PRO A 127 -7.89 -0.49 -5.11
CA PRO A 127 -7.86 0.37 -3.93
C PRO A 127 -7.53 1.82 -4.25
N LEU A 128 -6.66 2.05 -5.24
CA LEU A 128 -6.29 3.40 -5.65
C LEU A 128 -7.47 4.14 -6.25
N ALA A 129 -8.29 3.46 -7.06
CA ALA A 129 -9.49 4.07 -7.65
C ALA A 129 -10.50 4.48 -6.58
N GLU A 130 -10.58 3.73 -5.49
CA GLU A 130 -11.43 4.07 -4.37
C GLU A 130 -10.93 5.34 -3.67
N LEU A 131 -9.62 5.43 -3.44
CA LEU A 131 -9.01 6.48 -2.63
C LEU A 131 -8.71 7.74 -3.45
N ALA A 132 -8.27 7.57 -4.68
CA ALA A 132 -7.84 8.66 -5.57
C ALA A 132 -8.33 8.40 -7.00
N PRO A 133 -9.64 8.51 -7.24
CA PRO A 133 -10.22 8.13 -8.53
C PRO A 133 -9.66 8.92 -9.72
N ALA A 134 -9.19 10.15 -9.48
CA ALA A 134 -8.61 10.96 -10.54
C ALA A 134 -7.32 10.38 -11.12
N LEU A 135 -6.66 9.47 -10.40
CA LEU A 135 -5.40 8.85 -10.84
C LEU A 135 -5.60 7.57 -11.63
N VAL A 136 -6.83 7.06 -11.72
CA VAL A 136 -7.09 5.78 -12.36
C VAL A 136 -8.17 5.96 -13.43
N SER A 137 -7.85 5.56 -14.66
CA SER A 137 -8.80 5.66 -15.76
C SER A 137 -9.63 4.38 -15.91
N PRO A 138 -10.83 4.46 -16.51
CA PRO A 138 -11.59 3.25 -16.84
C PRO A 138 -10.81 2.26 -17.72
N ALA A 139 -9.98 2.77 -18.63
CA ALA A 139 -9.15 1.92 -19.47
C ALA A 139 -8.13 1.11 -18.67
N GLN A 140 -7.53 1.73 -17.65
CA GLN A 140 -6.59 1.05 -16.77
C GLN A 140 -7.27 -0.07 -15.99
N LEU A 141 -8.46 0.18 -15.46
CA LEU A 141 -9.23 -0.84 -14.74
C LEU A 141 -9.64 -1.99 -15.67
N ALA A 142 -10.02 -1.65 -16.90
CA ALA A 142 -10.40 -2.67 -17.89
C ALA A 142 -9.20 -3.58 -18.26
N ALA A 143 -8.00 -3.02 -18.31
CA ALA A 143 -6.79 -3.77 -18.66
C ALA A 143 -6.43 -4.84 -17.63
N VAL A 144 -6.89 -4.71 -16.38
CA VAL A 144 -6.62 -5.67 -15.30
C VAL A 144 -7.89 -6.41 -14.86
N ALA A 145 -8.95 -6.34 -15.66
CA ALA A 145 -10.26 -6.91 -15.27
C ALA A 145 -10.24 -8.43 -15.13
N ASP A 146 -9.26 -9.12 -15.73
CA ASP A 146 -9.09 -10.56 -15.60
C ASP A 146 -8.37 -10.98 -14.33
N GLN A 147 -7.80 -10.05 -13.59
CA GLN A 147 -7.13 -10.35 -12.33
C GLN A 147 -8.18 -10.47 -11.22
N ARG A 148 -8.13 -11.60 -10.49
CA ARG A 148 -9.12 -11.85 -9.44
C ARG A 148 -8.85 -10.96 -8.23
N ILE A 149 -9.84 -10.15 -7.88
CA ILE A 149 -9.77 -9.27 -6.72
C ILE A 149 -11.20 -8.99 -6.23
N ALA A 150 -11.37 -8.86 -4.92
CA ALA A 150 -12.67 -8.53 -4.32
C ALA A 150 -12.48 -7.61 -3.12
N ARG A 151 -13.32 -6.59 -3.04
CA ARG A 151 -13.36 -5.70 -1.89
C ARG A 151 -13.96 -6.43 -0.70
N GLN A 152 -13.34 -6.32 0.47
CA GLN A 152 -13.72 -7.08 1.64
C GLN A 152 -14.28 -6.24 2.77
N GLN A 153 -13.52 -5.27 3.27
CA GLN A 153 -13.93 -4.46 4.43
C GLN A 153 -13.54 -3.00 4.23
N PRO A 154 -14.42 -2.04 4.58
CA PRO A 154 -14.06 -0.64 4.51
C PRO A 154 -13.01 -0.28 5.57
N ALA A 155 -12.29 0.82 5.34
CA ALA A 155 -11.21 1.27 6.20
C ALA A 155 -11.65 1.43 7.65
N ALA A 156 -12.84 1.97 7.89
CA ALA A 156 -13.35 2.17 9.24
C ALA A 156 -13.52 0.86 10.03
N VAL A 157 -13.63 -0.26 9.33
CA VAL A 157 -13.80 -1.58 9.96
C VAL A 157 -12.45 -2.23 10.22
N TRP A 158 -11.55 -2.23 9.23
CA TRP A 158 -10.29 -2.96 9.39
C TRP A 158 -9.18 -2.15 10.07
N CYS A 159 -9.29 -0.83 10.07
CA CYS A 159 -8.29 0.03 10.71
C CYS A 159 -8.96 1.26 11.36
N PRO A 160 -9.81 1.07 12.37
CA PRO A 160 -10.67 2.15 12.88
C PRO A 160 -9.91 3.26 13.59
N GLY A 161 -8.75 2.98 14.16
CA GLY A 161 -8.02 3.97 14.97
C GLY A 161 -7.24 4.99 14.18
N VAL A 162 -7.11 4.82 12.86
CA VAL A 162 -6.23 5.65 12.02
C VAL A 162 -7.03 6.43 10.98
N VAL A 163 -8.19 5.91 10.58
CA VAL A 163 -8.98 6.53 9.51
C VAL A 163 -9.66 7.78 10.03
N LEU A 164 -9.46 8.89 9.30
CA LEU A 164 -10.10 10.16 9.62
C LEU A 164 -11.51 10.21 9.02
N PRO A 165 -12.47 10.82 9.74
CA PRO A 165 -13.80 11.04 9.18
C PRO A 165 -13.72 11.82 7.86
N GLY A 166 -14.52 11.41 6.86
CA GLY A 166 -14.52 12.09 5.59
C GLY A 166 -13.22 11.95 4.83
N THR A 167 -12.63 10.76 4.83
CA THR A 167 -11.39 10.49 4.10
C THR A 167 -11.44 11.08 2.70
N PRO A 168 -10.53 12.01 2.37
CA PRO A 168 -10.58 12.67 1.09
C PRO A 168 -10.02 11.81 -0.02
N SER A 169 -10.56 12.00 -1.22
CA SER A 169 -9.88 11.60 -2.44
C SER A 169 -8.91 12.71 -2.85
N LEU A 170 -7.91 12.35 -3.60
CA LEU A 170 -6.99 13.34 -4.18
C LEU A 170 -7.64 14.13 -5.29
#